data_3378c39a27dbc4379b5ad165f3fd4ea3
#
_entry.id   3378c39a27dbc4379b5ad165f3fd4ea3
#
_cell.length_a   1.000
_cell.length_b   1.000
_cell.length_c   1.000
_cell.angle_alpha   90.00
_cell.angle_beta   90.00
_cell.angle_gamma   90.00
#
_symmetry.space_group_name_H-M   'P 1'
#
loop_
_entity.id
_entity.type
_entity.pdbx_description
1 polymer ?
#
loop_
_entity_poly.entity_id
_entity_poly.type
_entity_poly.pdbx_seq_one_letter_code
_entity_poly.pdbx_strand_id
1 'polypeptide(L)'
;MAFQVSPGVQVNEIDATNVVPAVSTSIGGFAGSFNWGPVSQVVTVGSENELAETFGAPDNNTAKYFLVAASFLKYGNALKVVRVASGHDNATADGSGQLIKNNDDYVNNYADGSLSKGNWVAKYPGDLGNSLKVSMVTEGITSFSGWTYAANFDAAPGTSQYAIDQGKTTAKDEVHVAVVDEDGAISGTPGTVLETFAFVSQGSDAKNSDGTTNFYKDVINSTSKYIWWADHDTSLTDAGETIASNTTFTVNTAAIEHSLSGGSDDNAPTVGEIATGYDLLEDADTVDVNLLFATPDANGAEAIAEDLISIVNLRKDCMAFISPPIEDTVGSSTPAADVKAFADGLTSTSYASCDSTAVYVYDKYNDVY
;
A
#
# COMPACT_ATOMS: atom_id res chain seq x y z
N MET A 1 -32.24 12.41 42.76
CA MET A 1 -31.35 12.72 43.91
C MET A 1 -32.24 12.99 45.13
N ALA A 2 -32.06 12.24 46.23
CA ALA A 2 -32.78 12.51 47.46
C ALA A 2 -32.19 13.77 48.12
N PHE A 3 -33.03 14.74 48.45
CA PHE A 3 -32.64 15.99 49.07
C PHE A 3 -32.41 15.76 50.56
N GLN A 4 -31.25 16.11 51.08
CA GLN A 4 -30.94 15.96 52.50
C GLN A 4 -31.64 17.07 53.30
N VAL A 5 -32.47 16.68 54.27
CA VAL A 5 -33.36 17.58 55.02
C VAL A 5 -32.74 18.01 56.35
N SER A 6 -31.60 17.49 56.77
CA SER A 6 -30.88 17.88 57.97
C SER A 6 -29.37 17.92 57.75
N PRO A 7 -28.61 18.69 58.59
CA PRO A 7 -27.14 18.71 58.44
C PRO A 7 -26.55 17.30 58.63
N GLY A 8 -25.87 16.84 57.61
CA GLY A 8 -25.19 15.55 57.58
C GLY A 8 -24.10 15.54 56.52
N VAL A 9 -23.18 14.59 56.64
CA VAL A 9 -22.11 14.37 55.65
C VAL A 9 -22.62 13.35 54.65
N GLN A 10 -22.76 13.75 53.38
CA GLN A 10 -23.04 12.82 52.30
C GLN A 10 -21.70 12.28 51.78
N VAL A 11 -21.45 11.00 52.02
CA VAL A 11 -20.28 10.29 51.43
C VAL A 11 -20.75 9.62 50.15
N ASN A 12 -20.26 10.07 49.02
CA ASN A 12 -20.39 9.35 47.77
C ASN A 12 -19.11 8.58 47.55
N GLU A 13 -19.18 7.28 47.55
CA GLU A 13 -18.09 6.42 47.13
C GLU A 13 -18.13 6.36 45.60
N ILE A 14 -17.10 6.92 44.94
CA ILE A 14 -16.90 6.79 43.51
C ILE A 14 -15.92 5.64 43.36
N ASP A 15 -16.44 4.48 42.93
CA ASP A 15 -15.60 3.35 42.54
C ASP A 15 -14.86 3.70 41.23
N ALA A 16 -13.63 4.16 41.39
CA ALA A 16 -12.74 4.47 40.26
C ALA A 16 -12.03 3.22 39.72
N THR A 17 -12.29 2.02 40.31
CA THR A 17 -11.61 0.80 39.87
C THR A 17 -12.20 0.19 38.59
N ASN A 18 -13.33 0.70 38.06
CA ASN A 18 -13.95 0.19 36.83
C ASN A 18 -13.65 1.00 35.57
N VAL A 19 -12.80 1.99 35.64
CA VAL A 19 -12.21 2.60 34.46
C VAL A 19 -10.81 2.00 34.29
N VAL A 20 -10.73 0.73 33.95
CA VAL A 20 -9.60 0.24 33.19
C VAL A 20 -9.86 0.80 31.79
N PRO A 21 -9.10 1.81 31.31
CA PRO A 21 -9.13 2.10 29.89
C PRO A 21 -8.81 0.77 29.22
N ALA A 22 -9.66 0.33 28.31
CA ALA A 22 -9.32 -0.74 27.39
C ALA A 22 -8.21 -0.16 26.48
N VAL A 23 -7.01 -0.09 27.02
CA VAL A 23 -5.81 0.15 26.21
C VAL A 23 -5.71 -1.14 25.41
N SER A 24 -5.90 -1.05 24.11
CA SER A 24 -5.58 -2.14 23.19
C SER A 24 -4.08 -2.43 23.37
N THR A 25 -3.76 -3.41 24.19
CA THR A 25 -2.37 -3.79 24.52
C THR A 25 -1.75 -4.68 23.45
N SER A 26 -2.38 -4.79 22.28
CA SER A 26 -2.00 -5.74 21.25
C SER A 26 -1.79 -5.03 19.91
N ILE A 27 -0.80 -4.15 19.86
CA ILE A 27 -0.32 -3.58 18.60
C ILE A 27 0.87 -4.42 18.15
N GLY A 28 0.69 -5.14 17.03
CA GLY A 28 1.75 -5.95 16.42
C GLY A 28 2.65 -5.14 15.49
N GLY A 29 3.89 -5.57 15.31
CA GLY A 29 4.82 -5.07 14.32
C GLY A 29 5.43 -6.22 13.52
N PHE A 30 5.48 -6.08 12.20
CA PHE A 30 5.98 -7.10 11.29
C PHE A 30 6.63 -6.46 10.05
N ALA A 31 7.79 -6.96 9.65
CA ALA A 31 8.44 -6.61 8.40
C ALA A 31 8.55 -7.86 7.50
N GLY A 32 8.26 -7.72 6.21
CA GLY A 32 8.32 -8.84 5.28
C GLY A 32 8.06 -8.45 3.82
N SER A 33 8.17 -9.42 2.93
CA SER A 33 7.90 -9.24 1.50
C SER A 33 6.41 -9.47 1.20
N PHE A 34 5.87 -8.61 0.33
CA PHE A 34 4.47 -8.65 -0.12
C PHE A 34 4.40 -8.29 -1.60
N ASN A 35 3.32 -8.68 -2.28
CA ASN A 35 3.16 -8.50 -3.73
C ASN A 35 2.86 -7.05 -4.14
N TRP A 36 2.32 -6.22 -3.24
CA TRP A 36 1.89 -4.86 -3.51
C TRP A 36 2.09 -3.96 -2.29
N GLY A 37 1.82 -2.67 -2.43
CA GLY A 37 1.82 -1.72 -1.33
C GLY A 37 3.12 -0.94 -1.15
N PRO A 38 3.11 0.09 -0.28
CA PRO A 38 4.26 0.96 -0.07
C PRO A 38 5.44 0.22 0.55
N VAL A 39 6.64 0.50 0.03
CA VAL A 39 7.90 -0.06 0.50
C VAL A 39 8.56 0.89 1.48
N SER A 40 9.22 0.34 2.50
CA SER A 40 9.97 1.12 3.52
C SER A 40 9.10 2.19 4.20
N GLN A 41 7.85 1.86 4.45
CA GLN A 41 6.88 2.70 5.15
C GLN A 41 6.08 1.87 6.13
N VAL A 42 5.87 2.40 7.35
CA VAL A 42 5.02 1.77 8.36
C VAL A 42 3.55 2.00 7.99
N VAL A 43 2.81 0.93 7.74
CA VAL A 43 1.37 0.97 7.47
C VAL A 43 0.63 0.23 8.55
N THR A 44 -0.45 0.82 9.07
CA THR A 44 -1.31 0.16 10.04
C THR A 44 -2.45 -0.53 9.34
N VAL A 45 -2.65 -1.82 9.62
CA VAL A 45 -3.78 -2.61 9.11
C VAL A 45 -4.56 -3.20 10.28
N GLY A 46 -5.88 -3.20 10.18
CA GLY A 46 -6.79 -3.65 11.23
C GLY A 46 -7.44 -5.01 10.98
N SER A 47 -7.31 -5.55 9.77
CA SER A 47 -7.91 -6.83 9.40
C SER A 47 -7.15 -7.52 8.28
N GLU A 48 -7.37 -8.83 8.13
CA GLU A 48 -6.79 -9.60 7.02
C GLU A 48 -7.25 -9.09 5.63
N ASN A 49 -8.49 -8.62 5.52
CA ASN A 49 -8.98 -8.06 4.27
C ASN A 49 -8.24 -6.76 3.91
N GLU A 50 -8.04 -5.87 4.90
CA GLU A 50 -7.27 -4.64 4.70
C GLU A 50 -5.80 -4.93 4.39
N LEU A 51 -5.22 -5.99 4.99
CA LEU A 51 -3.88 -6.47 4.63
C LEU A 51 -3.82 -6.87 3.15
N ALA A 52 -4.79 -7.67 2.68
CA ALA A 52 -4.85 -8.09 1.28
C ALA A 52 -5.14 -6.94 0.31
N GLU A 53 -5.98 -5.98 0.69
CA GLU A 53 -6.26 -4.78 -0.12
C GLU A 53 -5.02 -3.88 -0.24
N THR A 54 -4.23 -3.77 0.84
CA THR A 54 -3.08 -2.86 0.90
C THR A 54 -1.82 -3.49 0.30
N PHE A 55 -1.58 -4.77 0.59
CA PHE A 55 -0.32 -5.45 0.26
C PHE A 55 -0.46 -6.55 -0.79
N GLY A 56 -1.65 -6.71 -1.36
CA GLY A 56 -1.96 -7.75 -2.33
C GLY A 56 -2.27 -9.10 -1.66
N ALA A 57 -3.00 -9.95 -2.37
CA ALA A 57 -3.19 -11.34 -1.96
C ALA A 57 -1.85 -12.10 -2.02
N PRO A 58 -1.61 -13.08 -1.14
CA PRO A 58 -0.37 -13.83 -1.14
C PRO A 58 -0.27 -14.75 -2.35
N ASP A 59 0.94 -14.99 -2.79
CA ASP A 59 1.33 -16.00 -3.75
C ASP A 59 2.27 -17.03 -3.11
N ASN A 60 2.81 -17.97 -3.89
CA ASN A 60 3.73 -18.99 -3.38
C ASN A 60 5.02 -18.40 -2.75
N ASN A 61 5.43 -17.21 -3.12
CA ASN A 61 6.65 -16.57 -2.63
C ASN A 61 6.41 -15.77 -1.35
N THR A 62 5.26 -15.11 -1.27
CA THR A 62 4.91 -14.16 -0.20
C THR A 62 3.97 -14.75 0.86
N ALA A 63 3.40 -15.95 0.62
CA ALA A 63 2.45 -16.59 1.54
C ALA A 63 3.00 -16.72 2.97
N LYS A 64 4.27 -17.07 3.14
CA LYS A 64 4.90 -17.22 4.46
C LYS A 64 4.89 -15.91 5.26
N TYR A 65 5.07 -14.75 4.62
CA TYR A 65 5.03 -13.44 5.27
C TYR A 65 3.59 -13.00 5.53
N PHE A 66 2.74 -13.15 4.52
CA PHE A 66 1.34 -12.77 4.60
C PHE A 66 0.59 -13.55 5.70
N LEU A 67 0.81 -14.87 5.79
CA LEU A 67 0.11 -15.73 6.74
C LEU A 67 0.53 -15.48 8.20
N VAL A 68 1.77 -15.04 8.46
CA VAL A 68 2.20 -14.59 9.79
C VAL A 68 1.42 -13.33 10.19
N ALA A 69 1.38 -12.32 9.33
CA ALA A 69 0.63 -11.08 9.56
C ALA A 69 -0.88 -11.36 9.72
N ALA A 70 -1.46 -12.16 8.83
CA ALA A 70 -2.88 -12.55 8.87
C ALA A 70 -3.22 -13.35 10.14
N SER A 71 -2.32 -14.19 10.63
CA SER A 71 -2.54 -14.97 11.86
C SER A 71 -2.67 -14.08 13.10
N PHE A 72 -1.87 -13.01 13.19
CA PHE A 72 -2.04 -12.00 14.22
C PHE A 72 -3.40 -11.28 14.11
N LEU A 73 -3.79 -10.90 12.89
CA LEU A 73 -5.03 -10.16 12.63
C LEU A 73 -6.31 -10.97 12.90
N LYS A 74 -6.22 -12.29 13.13
CA LYS A 74 -7.35 -13.10 13.63
C LYS A 74 -7.71 -12.79 15.09
N TYR A 75 -6.77 -12.25 15.85
CA TYR A 75 -6.92 -11.98 17.29
C TYR A 75 -6.68 -10.51 17.64
N GLY A 76 -5.90 -9.78 16.81
CA GLY A 76 -5.61 -8.36 16.96
C GLY A 76 -6.29 -7.54 15.87
N ASN A 77 -6.37 -6.23 16.08
CA ASN A 77 -6.96 -5.27 15.14
C ASN A 77 -6.04 -4.08 14.84
N ALA A 78 -4.77 -4.19 15.16
CA ALA A 78 -3.76 -3.17 14.88
C ALA A 78 -2.40 -3.86 14.64
N LEU A 79 -2.02 -3.98 13.37
CA LEU A 79 -0.71 -4.47 12.96
C LEU A 79 0.02 -3.40 12.17
N LYS A 80 1.21 -3.05 12.62
CA LYS A 80 2.16 -2.20 11.88
C LYS A 80 2.94 -3.09 10.92
N VAL A 81 2.71 -2.92 9.62
CA VAL A 81 3.38 -3.71 8.58
C VAL A 81 4.36 -2.82 7.84
N VAL A 82 5.54 -3.35 7.61
CA VAL A 82 6.56 -2.75 6.74
C VAL A 82 6.82 -3.71 5.58
N ARG A 83 6.53 -3.28 4.36
CA ARG A 83 6.95 -4.02 3.17
C ARG A 83 8.42 -3.78 2.92
N VAL A 84 9.15 -4.87 2.81
CA VAL A 84 10.56 -4.88 2.45
C VAL A 84 10.67 -5.28 0.99
N ALA A 85 11.41 -4.49 0.21
CA ALA A 85 11.66 -4.74 -1.19
C ALA A 85 12.99 -4.11 -1.61
N SER A 86 13.83 -4.89 -2.28
CA SER A 86 14.98 -4.40 -3.04
C SER A 86 14.99 -5.10 -4.39
N GLY A 87 15.54 -4.46 -5.40
CA GLY A 87 15.49 -5.03 -6.76
C GLY A 87 14.08 -5.10 -7.39
N HIS A 88 13.08 -4.47 -6.74
CA HIS A 88 11.73 -4.34 -7.27
C HIS A 88 11.62 -3.08 -8.13
N ASP A 89 10.90 -3.16 -9.24
CA ASP A 89 10.54 -2.02 -10.06
C ASP A 89 9.03 -1.87 -10.21
N ASN A 90 8.56 -0.63 -10.26
CA ASN A 90 7.18 -0.33 -10.65
C ASN A 90 7.07 -0.49 -12.17
N ALA A 91 5.98 -1.07 -12.64
CA ALA A 91 5.67 -1.12 -14.07
C ALA A 91 5.44 0.30 -14.62
N THR A 92 5.90 0.57 -15.82
CA THR A 92 5.86 1.89 -16.46
C THR A 92 5.23 1.80 -17.85
N ALA A 93 4.73 2.91 -18.36
CA ALA A 93 4.12 2.96 -19.69
C ALA A 93 5.14 2.77 -20.82
N ASP A 94 6.43 3.05 -20.60
CA ASP A 94 7.50 2.76 -21.55
C ASP A 94 8.10 1.35 -21.41
N GLY A 95 7.70 0.60 -20.37
CA GLY A 95 8.12 -0.78 -20.14
C GLY A 95 9.53 -0.95 -19.58
N SER A 96 10.19 0.10 -19.12
CA SER A 96 11.59 0.02 -18.65
C SER A 96 11.73 -0.13 -17.14
N GLY A 97 10.61 -0.09 -16.41
CA GLY A 97 10.59 -0.16 -14.96
C GLY A 97 11.23 1.04 -14.24
N GLN A 98 10.86 1.27 -13.02
CA GLN A 98 11.46 2.28 -12.14
C GLN A 98 11.07 1.99 -10.69
N LEU A 99 12.01 1.99 -9.77
CA LEU A 99 11.66 1.88 -8.35
C LEU A 99 11.12 3.21 -7.82
N ILE A 100 9.86 3.19 -7.37
CA ILE A 100 9.22 4.24 -6.58
C ILE A 100 8.64 3.57 -5.34
N LYS A 101 9.25 3.81 -4.18
CA LYS A 101 8.97 3.05 -2.97
C LYS A 101 7.60 3.34 -2.36
N ASN A 102 7.24 4.63 -2.29
CA ASN A 102 6.05 5.11 -1.61
C ASN A 102 5.71 6.54 -2.07
N ASN A 103 4.70 7.14 -1.46
CA ASN A 103 4.26 8.50 -1.79
C ASN A 103 5.34 9.56 -1.59
N ASP A 104 6.12 9.46 -0.52
CA ASP A 104 7.16 10.46 -0.22
C ASP A 104 8.27 10.41 -1.26
N ASP A 105 8.67 9.21 -1.67
CA ASP A 105 9.63 9.02 -2.75
C ASP A 105 9.11 9.58 -4.08
N TYR A 106 7.84 9.32 -4.42
CA TYR A 106 7.20 9.87 -5.61
C TYR A 106 7.17 11.42 -5.58
N VAL A 107 6.68 12.00 -4.49
CA VAL A 107 6.51 13.46 -4.37
C VAL A 107 7.86 14.19 -4.42
N ASN A 108 8.87 13.63 -3.77
CA ASN A 108 10.19 14.27 -3.68
C ASN A 108 11.03 14.16 -4.96
N ASN A 109 10.81 13.11 -5.78
CA ASN A 109 11.72 12.80 -6.87
C ASN A 109 11.08 12.77 -8.26
N TYR A 110 9.74 12.60 -8.39
CA TYR A 110 9.13 12.24 -9.67
C TYR A 110 7.84 13.02 -10.01
N ALA A 111 7.23 13.71 -9.06
CA ALA A 111 5.95 14.39 -9.26
C ALA A 111 6.01 15.59 -10.23
N ASP A 112 7.19 16.02 -10.63
CA ASP A 112 7.42 17.15 -11.54
C ASP A 112 7.37 16.77 -13.03
N GLY A 113 7.24 15.47 -13.35
CA GLY A 113 7.28 14.97 -14.74
C GLY A 113 8.67 14.65 -15.26
N SER A 114 9.69 14.64 -14.40
CA SER A 114 11.08 14.36 -14.78
C SER A 114 11.39 12.87 -14.97
N LEU A 115 10.44 11.98 -14.70
CA LEU A 115 10.67 10.54 -14.64
C LEU A 115 11.11 9.93 -16.00
N SER A 116 10.64 10.47 -17.14
CA SER A 116 10.97 9.99 -18.49
C SER A 116 10.68 8.48 -18.70
N LYS A 117 9.59 7.98 -18.11
CA LYS A 117 9.15 6.58 -18.13
C LYS A 117 7.77 6.38 -18.77
N GLY A 118 7.41 7.27 -19.69
CA GLY A 118 6.07 7.35 -20.27
C GLY A 118 5.13 8.17 -19.38
N ASN A 119 3.84 8.01 -19.62
CA ASN A 119 2.81 8.88 -19.01
C ASN A 119 2.36 8.41 -17.63
N TRP A 120 2.44 7.11 -17.37
CA TRP A 120 1.90 6.45 -16.20
C TRP A 120 2.89 5.46 -15.62
N VAL A 121 2.88 5.33 -14.31
CA VAL A 121 3.66 4.34 -13.57
C VAL A 121 2.74 3.65 -12.57
N ALA A 122 2.90 2.34 -12.37
CA ALA A 122 2.23 1.62 -11.31
C ALA A 122 2.56 2.23 -9.95
N LYS A 123 1.58 2.30 -9.05
CA LYS A 123 1.73 3.00 -7.77
C LYS A 123 2.80 2.41 -6.88
N TYR A 124 2.94 1.09 -6.92
CA TYR A 124 3.90 0.35 -6.10
C TYR A 124 4.69 -0.63 -6.95
N PRO A 125 5.91 -0.97 -6.54
CA PRO A 125 6.75 -1.91 -7.27
C PRO A 125 6.22 -3.34 -7.15
N GLY A 126 6.45 -4.13 -8.20
CA GLY A 126 6.09 -5.54 -8.28
C GLY A 126 5.46 -5.94 -9.61
N ASP A 127 5.38 -7.24 -9.83
CA ASP A 127 4.85 -7.85 -11.05
C ASP A 127 3.36 -7.54 -11.27
N LEU A 128 2.58 -7.30 -10.21
CA LEU A 128 1.17 -6.92 -10.32
C LEU A 128 0.95 -5.67 -11.14
N GLY A 129 1.92 -4.74 -11.13
CA GLY A 129 1.88 -3.53 -11.94
C GLY A 129 1.83 -3.79 -13.45
N ASN A 130 2.34 -4.94 -13.91
CA ASN A 130 2.34 -5.30 -15.32
C ASN A 130 0.92 -5.61 -15.87
N SER A 131 -0.04 -5.91 -14.99
CA SER A 131 -1.45 -6.14 -15.36
C SER A 131 -2.24 -4.83 -15.51
N LEU A 132 -1.63 -3.69 -15.21
CA LEU A 132 -2.32 -2.40 -15.28
C LEU A 132 -2.30 -1.82 -16.69
N LYS A 133 -3.45 -1.31 -17.12
CA LYS A 133 -3.62 -0.52 -18.33
C LYS A 133 -4.34 0.78 -17.99
N VAL A 134 -3.89 1.86 -18.57
CA VAL A 134 -4.56 3.16 -18.50
C VAL A 134 -5.14 3.49 -19.86
N SER A 135 -6.45 3.73 -19.92
CA SER A 135 -7.15 4.16 -21.13
C SER A 135 -7.79 5.52 -20.89
N MET A 136 -7.50 6.48 -21.75
CA MET A 136 -7.95 7.85 -21.63
C MET A 136 -8.67 8.30 -22.91
N VAL A 137 -9.73 9.09 -22.77
CA VAL A 137 -10.44 9.71 -23.90
C VAL A 137 -10.65 11.19 -23.64
N THR A 138 -10.65 11.96 -24.73
CA THR A 138 -10.93 13.40 -24.75
C THR A 138 -12.22 13.69 -25.50
N GLU A 139 -12.71 14.94 -25.49
CA GLU A 139 -13.91 15.38 -26.27
C GLU A 139 -13.81 15.01 -27.77
N GLY A 140 -12.58 14.92 -28.32
CA GLY A 140 -12.36 14.61 -29.74
C GLY A 140 -12.66 13.19 -30.17
N ILE A 141 -12.97 12.27 -29.25
CA ILE A 141 -13.21 10.87 -29.59
C ILE A 141 -14.33 10.71 -30.64
N THR A 142 -14.01 10.02 -31.73
CA THR A 142 -14.97 9.85 -32.85
C THR A 142 -16.24 9.14 -32.45
N SER A 143 -16.17 8.17 -31.53
CA SER A 143 -17.30 7.43 -30.98
C SER A 143 -17.06 7.14 -29.51
N PHE A 144 -17.67 7.90 -28.64
CA PHE A 144 -17.59 7.64 -27.20
C PHE A 144 -18.23 6.28 -26.87
N SER A 145 -19.39 5.97 -27.38
CA SER A 145 -20.07 4.68 -27.15
C SER A 145 -19.32 3.47 -27.72
N GLY A 146 -18.35 3.69 -28.61
CA GLY A 146 -17.46 2.68 -29.14
C GLY A 146 -16.18 2.47 -28.31
N TRP A 147 -15.92 3.33 -27.35
CA TRP A 147 -14.83 3.13 -26.38
C TRP A 147 -15.18 1.99 -25.42
N THR A 148 -14.27 1.06 -25.22
CA THR A 148 -14.50 -0.18 -24.44
C THR A 148 -15.03 0.10 -23.04
N TYR A 149 -14.62 1.20 -22.44
CA TYR A 149 -14.96 1.54 -21.05
C TYR A 149 -16.06 2.60 -20.92
N ALA A 150 -16.70 2.98 -22.04
CA ALA A 150 -17.74 4.02 -22.05
C ALA A 150 -18.90 3.78 -21.09
N ALA A 151 -19.26 2.51 -20.84
CA ALA A 151 -20.33 2.14 -19.92
C ALA A 151 -20.07 2.49 -18.45
N ASN A 152 -18.82 2.81 -18.10
CA ASN A 152 -18.42 3.21 -16.75
C ASN A 152 -18.55 4.74 -16.53
N PHE A 153 -19.01 5.50 -17.51
CA PHE A 153 -19.13 6.95 -17.50
C PHE A 153 -20.49 7.40 -17.96
N ASP A 154 -21.03 8.45 -17.36
CA ASP A 154 -22.38 8.94 -17.62
C ASP A 154 -22.53 9.62 -19.01
N ALA A 155 -21.49 10.28 -19.50
CA ALA A 155 -21.48 11.00 -20.78
C ALA A 155 -20.05 11.10 -21.33
N ALA A 156 -19.91 11.56 -22.58
CA ALA A 156 -18.59 11.90 -23.15
C ALA A 156 -17.98 13.12 -22.47
N PRO A 157 -16.63 13.21 -22.38
CA PRO A 157 -15.97 14.40 -21.86
C PRO A 157 -16.21 15.60 -22.79
N GLY A 158 -16.17 16.82 -22.25
CA GLY A 158 -16.46 18.04 -22.98
C GLY A 158 -15.64 19.23 -22.51
N THR A 159 -16.31 20.33 -22.26
CA THR A 159 -15.74 21.54 -21.65
C THR A 159 -16.22 21.64 -20.23
N SER A 160 -15.30 21.74 -19.29
CA SER A 160 -15.62 21.80 -17.86
C SER A 160 -16.42 23.05 -17.49
N GLN A 161 -17.24 22.94 -16.43
CA GLN A 161 -18.00 24.10 -15.93
C GLN A 161 -17.05 25.23 -15.50
N TYR A 162 -15.89 24.90 -14.94
CA TYR A 162 -14.87 25.89 -14.59
C TYR A 162 -14.40 26.68 -15.82
N ALA A 163 -14.14 26.02 -16.93
CA ALA A 163 -13.77 26.70 -18.19
C ALA A 163 -14.89 27.58 -18.72
N ILE A 164 -16.14 27.13 -18.66
CA ILE A 164 -17.32 27.92 -19.06
C ILE A 164 -17.44 29.17 -18.22
N ASP A 165 -17.25 29.07 -16.89
CA ASP A 165 -17.31 30.18 -15.94
C ASP A 165 -16.19 31.20 -16.18
N GLN A 166 -15.04 30.77 -16.73
CA GLN A 166 -13.96 31.63 -17.20
C GLN A 166 -14.19 32.20 -18.61
N GLY A 167 -15.34 31.95 -19.21
CA GLY A 167 -15.67 32.40 -20.58
C GLY A 167 -15.03 31.58 -21.69
N LYS A 168 -14.46 30.42 -21.37
CA LYS A 168 -13.79 29.51 -22.32
C LYS A 168 -14.73 28.38 -22.76
N THR A 169 -15.83 28.70 -23.40
CA THR A 169 -16.92 27.75 -23.73
C THR A 169 -16.53 26.66 -24.76
N THR A 170 -15.34 26.75 -25.35
CA THR A 170 -14.80 25.79 -26.33
C THR A 170 -13.45 25.22 -25.87
N ALA A 171 -13.20 25.22 -24.56
CA ALA A 171 -11.91 24.76 -24.02
C ALA A 171 -11.61 23.28 -24.31
N LYS A 172 -12.64 22.41 -24.31
CA LYS A 172 -12.48 20.96 -24.57
C LYS A 172 -11.49 20.30 -23.62
N ASP A 173 -11.46 20.76 -22.40
CA ASP A 173 -10.45 20.44 -21.42
C ASP A 173 -10.71 19.15 -20.64
N GLU A 174 -11.95 18.62 -20.70
CA GLU A 174 -12.29 17.40 -19.97
C GLU A 174 -11.71 16.14 -20.62
N VAL A 175 -11.32 15.22 -19.75
CA VAL A 175 -10.89 13.86 -20.11
C VAL A 175 -11.52 12.84 -19.17
N HIS A 176 -11.70 11.62 -19.66
CA HIS A 176 -11.98 10.46 -18.84
C HIS A 176 -10.78 9.54 -18.82
N VAL A 177 -10.48 9.00 -17.63
CA VAL A 177 -9.41 8.03 -17.44
C VAL A 177 -9.98 6.79 -16.77
N ALA A 178 -9.70 5.61 -17.35
CA ALA A 178 -10.01 4.31 -16.79
C ALA A 178 -8.72 3.57 -16.49
N VAL A 179 -8.56 3.07 -15.27
CA VAL A 179 -7.50 2.17 -14.86
C VAL A 179 -8.05 0.75 -14.87
N VAL A 180 -7.40 -0.12 -15.58
CA VAL A 180 -7.91 -1.46 -15.93
C VAL A 180 -6.89 -2.51 -15.51
N ASP A 181 -7.39 -3.61 -14.99
CA ASP A 181 -6.65 -4.86 -14.78
C ASP A 181 -6.67 -5.66 -16.08
N GLU A 182 -5.68 -5.44 -16.96
CA GLU A 182 -5.69 -5.97 -18.32
C GLU A 182 -5.65 -7.50 -18.33
N ASP A 183 -4.79 -8.09 -17.52
CA ASP A 183 -4.56 -9.54 -17.45
C ASP A 183 -5.34 -10.24 -16.33
N GLY A 184 -5.97 -9.47 -15.43
CA GLY A 184 -6.74 -10.01 -14.30
C GLY A 184 -5.90 -10.43 -13.10
N ALA A 185 -4.64 -10.02 -13.00
CA ALA A 185 -3.75 -10.41 -11.89
C ALA A 185 -4.16 -9.78 -10.55
N ILE A 186 -4.88 -8.66 -10.57
CA ILE A 186 -5.32 -7.93 -9.38
C ILE A 186 -6.74 -8.36 -8.98
N SER A 187 -7.67 -8.35 -9.94
CA SER A 187 -9.09 -8.59 -9.70
C SER A 187 -9.52 -10.05 -9.87
N GLY A 188 -8.67 -10.88 -10.47
CA GLY A 188 -8.98 -12.26 -10.88
C GLY A 188 -9.72 -12.34 -12.22
N THR A 189 -10.05 -11.22 -12.86
CA THR A 189 -10.79 -11.20 -14.14
C THR A 189 -10.17 -10.21 -15.12
N PRO A 190 -9.63 -10.67 -16.26
CA PRO A 190 -9.04 -9.79 -17.27
C PRO A 190 -10.03 -8.72 -17.78
N GLY A 191 -9.52 -7.51 -17.95
CA GLY A 191 -10.30 -6.38 -18.46
C GLY A 191 -11.19 -5.68 -17.43
N THR A 192 -11.07 -6.03 -16.15
CA THR A 192 -11.83 -5.39 -15.07
C THR A 192 -11.38 -3.93 -14.89
N VAL A 193 -12.34 -3.00 -14.89
CA VAL A 193 -12.07 -1.59 -14.57
C VAL A 193 -11.90 -1.47 -13.05
N LEU A 194 -10.72 -1.05 -12.62
CA LEU A 194 -10.37 -0.88 -11.20
C LEU A 194 -10.76 0.50 -10.69
N GLU A 195 -10.48 1.55 -11.48
CA GLU A 195 -10.76 2.94 -11.14
C GLU A 195 -11.23 3.72 -12.36
N THR A 196 -12.05 4.73 -12.11
CA THR A 196 -12.50 5.69 -13.13
C THR A 196 -12.34 7.11 -12.63
N PHE A 197 -11.83 7.99 -13.48
CA PHE A 197 -11.72 9.42 -13.24
C PHE A 197 -12.53 10.14 -14.32
N ALA A 198 -13.75 10.54 -13.95
CA ALA A 198 -14.70 11.12 -14.86
C ALA A 198 -14.61 12.66 -14.84
N PHE A 199 -14.66 13.28 -16.04
CA PHE A 199 -14.71 14.74 -16.21
C PHE A 199 -13.56 15.50 -15.51
N VAL A 200 -12.39 14.87 -15.40
CA VAL A 200 -11.17 15.56 -14.94
C VAL A 200 -10.61 16.43 -16.06
N SER A 201 -9.94 17.52 -15.72
CA SER A 201 -9.50 18.54 -16.69
C SER A 201 -8.01 18.39 -17.04
N GLN A 202 -7.65 18.71 -18.29
CA GLN A 202 -6.28 18.90 -18.72
C GLN A 202 -5.66 20.21 -18.18
N GLY A 203 -6.52 21.17 -17.77
CA GLY A 203 -6.08 22.47 -17.30
C GLY A 203 -5.59 22.45 -15.85
N SER A 204 -4.39 22.97 -15.62
CA SER A 204 -3.74 22.93 -14.30
C SER A 204 -4.40 23.81 -13.24
N ASP A 205 -5.18 24.81 -13.64
CA ASP A 205 -5.96 25.71 -12.77
C ASP A 205 -7.42 25.28 -12.60
N ALA A 206 -7.84 24.17 -13.22
CA ALA A 206 -9.21 23.67 -13.16
C ALA A 206 -9.66 23.33 -11.74
N LYS A 207 -10.90 23.68 -11.42
CA LYS A 207 -11.50 23.46 -10.10
C LYS A 207 -12.91 22.90 -10.20
N ASN A 208 -13.25 22.09 -9.23
CA ASN A 208 -14.61 21.67 -8.94
C ASN A 208 -15.41 22.82 -8.30
N SER A 209 -16.74 22.70 -8.22
CA SER A 209 -17.63 23.67 -7.63
C SER A 209 -17.36 23.96 -6.15
N ASP A 210 -16.73 23.04 -5.44
CA ASP A 210 -16.31 23.17 -4.04
C ASP A 210 -14.93 23.82 -3.87
N GLY A 211 -14.25 24.15 -4.98
CA GLY A 211 -12.92 24.78 -5.01
C GLY A 211 -11.74 23.81 -4.96
N THR A 212 -11.98 22.50 -4.88
CA THR A 212 -10.91 21.48 -4.98
C THR A 212 -10.36 21.43 -6.41
N THR A 213 -9.12 20.95 -6.58
CA THR A 213 -8.52 20.77 -7.92
C THR A 213 -9.31 19.76 -8.75
N ASN A 214 -9.52 20.06 -10.02
CA ASN A 214 -10.00 19.11 -11.02
C ASN A 214 -8.95 18.79 -12.09
N PHE A 215 -7.71 19.22 -11.88
CA PHE A 215 -6.61 18.86 -12.76
C PHE A 215 -6.33 17.36 -12.69
N TYR A 216 -6.41 16.68 -13.83
CA TYR A 216 -6.35 15.21 -13.87
C TYR A 216 -5.11 14.61 -13.19
N LYS A 217 -3.94 15.24 -13.33
CA LYS A 217 -2.70 14.86 -12.65
C LYS A 217 -2.88 14.83 -11.13
N ASP A 218 -3.40 15.94 -10.56
CA ASP A 218 -3.53 16.09 -9.11
C ASP A 218 -4.60 15.16 -8.54
N VAL A 219 -5.73 15.03 -9.26
CA VAL A 219 -6.83 14.14 -8.87
C VAL A 219 -6.34 12.70 -8.84
N ILE A 220 -5.67 12.23 -9.90
CA ILE A 220 -5.17 10.85 -9.98
C ILE A 220 -4.11 10.61 -8.91
N ASN A 221 -3.11 11.48 -8.78
CA ASN A 221 -2.05 11.30 -7.80
C ASN A 221 -2.55 11.26 -6.35
N SER A 222 -3.60 12.04 -6.03
CA SER A 222 -4.16 12.07 -4.67
C SER A 222 -5.12 10.94 -4.36
N THR A 223 -5.78 10.35 -5.36
CA THR A 223 -6.89 9.42 -5.12
C THR A 223 -6.66 8.01 -5.65
N SER A 224 -5.85 7.83 -6.71
CA SER A 224 -5.59 6.51 -7.28
C SER A 224 -4.88 5.59 -6.29
N LYS A 225 -5.31 4.33 -6.26
CA LYS A 225 -4.67 3.22 -5.52
C LYS A 225 -3.67 2.45 -6.37
N TYR A 226 -3.68 2.65 -7.71
CA TYR A 226 -2.99 1.77 -8.66
C TYR A 226 -1.93 2.46 -9.50
N ILE A 227 -2.06 3.78 -9.75
CA ILE A 227 -1.14 4.49 -10.65
C ILE A 227 -0.66 5.83 -10.08
N TRP A 228 0.51 6.26 -10.56
CA TRP A 228 1.01 7.63 -10.52
C TRP A 228 1.03 8.22 -11.92
N TRP A 229 0.78 9.52 -12.01
CA TRP A 229 1.09 10.29 -13.20
C TRP A 229 2.62 10.47 -13.31
N ALA A 230 3.19 10.25 -14.49
CA ALA A 230 4.62 10.44 -14.74
C ALA A 230 4.91 11.59 -15.70
N ASP A 231 4.10 11.74 -16.75
CA ASP A 231 4.19 12.85 -17.70
C ASP A 231 2.87 13.02 -18.46
N HIS A 232 2.73 14.13 -19.16
CA HIS A 232 1.62 14.35 -20.08
C HIS A 232 1.79 13.52 -21.34
N ASP A 233 0.67 13.04 -21.90
CA ASP A 233 0.73 12.34 -23.17
C ASP A 233 1.18 13.29 -24.28
N THR A 234 2.13 12.84 -25.09
CA THR A 234 2.72 13.65 -26.17
C THR A 234 1.71 14.08 -27.23
N SER A 235 0.56 13.40 -27.32
CA SER A 235 -0.55 13.77 -28.19
C SER A 235 -1.45 14.86 -27.60
N LEU A 236 -1.30 15.18 -26.30
CA LEU A 236 -2.03 16.23 -25.58
C LEU A 236 -1.05 17.39 -25.30
N THR A 237 -0.67 18.12 -26.33
CA THR A 237 0.39 19.12 -26.30
C THR A 237 0.14 20.29 -25.35
N ASP A 238 -1.13 20.55 -25.01
CA ASP A 238 -1.53 21.67 -24.16
C ASP A 238 -1.87 21.22 -22.72
N ALA A 239 -1.80 19.91 -22.43
CA ALA A 239 -2.09 19.40 -21.11
C ALA A 239 -1.12 19.98 -20.06
N GLY A 240 -1.67 20.46 -18.92
CA GLY A 240 -0.90 21.15 -17.89
C GLY A 240 -0.83 22.67 -18.06
N GLU A 241 -1.23 23.23 -19.20
CA GLU A 241 -1.44 24.67 -19.30
C GLU A 241 -2.65 25.13 -18.47
N THR A 242 -2.75 26.43 -18.18
CA THR A 242 -3.92 26.96 -17.49
C THR A 242 -5.08 27.18 -18.46
N ILE A 243 -6.30 26.96 -18.03
CA ILE A 243 -7.51 27.31 -18.78
C ILE A 243 -7.53 28.81 -19.08
N ALA A 244 -7.04 29.62 -18.15
CA ALA A 244 -6.95 31.06 -18.36
C ALA A 244 -6.07 31.46 -19.54
N SER A 245 -4.95 30.77 -19.79
CA SER A 245 -4.01 31.05 -20.87
C SER A 245 -4.37 30.33 -22.17
N ASN A 246 -5.00 29.14 -22.11
CA ASN A 246 -5.38 28.34 -23.26
C ASN A 246 -6.86 28.54 -23.62
N THR A 247 -7.17 28.66 -24.92
CA THR A 247 -8.55 28.80 -25.39
C THR A 247 -9.18 27.48 -25.79
N THR A 248 -8.37 26.51 -26.20
CA THR A 248 -8.82 25.17 -26.62
C THR A 248 -7.69 24.18 -26.41
N PHE A 249 -7.96 23.14 -25.64
CA PHE A 249 -7.02 22.05 -25.40
C PHE A 249 -7.00 21.09 -26.57
N THR A 250 -5.86 20.42 -26.74
CA THR A 250 -5.68 19.38 -27.75
C THR A 250 -6.54 18.17 -27.41
N VAL A 251 -7.20 17.61 -28.43
CA VAL A 251 -8.09 16.45 -28.30
C VAL A 251 -7.71 15.36 -29.29
N ASN A 252 -7.95 14.11 -28.91
CA ASN A 252 -7.67 12.95 -29.74
C ASN A 252 -8.96 12.33 -30.26
N THR A 253 -8.93 11.81 -31.50
CA THR A 253 -10.07 11.15 -32.14
C THR A 253 -10.21 9.66 -31.78
N ALA A 254 -9.20 9.09 -31.13
CA ALA A 254 -9.18 7.73 -30.60
C ALA A 254 -8.80 7.74 -29.11
N ALA A 255 -9.09 6.66 -28.42
CA ALA A 255 -8.59 6.48 -27.05
C ALA A 255 -7.06 6.43 -27.03
N ILE A 256 -6.49 7.03 -25.99
CA ILE A 256 -5.06 6.96 -25.65
C ILE A 256 -4.93 5.79 -24.69
N GLU A 257 -4.14 4.79 -25.05
CA GLU A 257 -4.02 3.56 -24.27
C GLU A 257 -2.56 3.25 -23.97
N HIS A 258 -2.28 2.96 -22.70
CA HIS A 258 -0.97 2.58 -22.19
C HIS A 258 -1.08 1.36 -21.29
N SER A 259 -0.61 0.20 -21.76
CA SER A 259 -0.38 -0.97 -20.92
C SER A 259 0.96 -0.78 -20.20
N LEU A 260 0.99 -1.02 -18.88
CA LEU A 260 2.20 -0.91 -18.10
C LEU A 260 2.98 -2.21 -18.15
N SER A 261 4.30 -2.12 -18.09
CA SER A 261 5.19 -3.28 -18.08
C SER A 261 6.54 -2.94 -17.46
N GLY A 262 7.42 -3.94 -17.29
CA GLY A 262 8.73 -3.76 -16.68
C GLY A 262 8.71 -3.71 -15.15
N GLY A 263 7.55 -3.94 -14.53
CA GLY A 263 7.45 -4.20 -13.10
C GLY A 263 8.13 -5.52 -12.77
N SER A 264 8.79 -5.58 -11.62
CA SER A 264 9.50 -6.77 -11.18
C SER A 264 9.40 -6.96 -9.67
N ASP A 265 9.33 -8.22 -9.24
CA ASP A 265 9.41 -8.64 -7.85
C ASP A 265 10.80 -9.19 -7.55
N ASP A 266 11.30 -8.88 -6.34
CA ASP A 266 12.38 -9.60 -5.68
C ASP A 266 11.82 -10.24 -4.41
N ASN A 267 11.38 -11.49 -4.53
CA ASN A 267 10.70 -12.21 -3.46
C ASN A 267 11.66 -12.89 -2.47
N ALA A 268 12.93 -12.56 -2.52
CA ALA A 268 13.98 -13.09 -1.64
C ALA A 268 14.73 -11.94 -0.93
N PRO A 269 14.06 -11.18 -0.04
CA PRO A 269 14.72 -10.10 0.67
C PRO A 269 15.90 -10.65 1.49
N THR A 270 17.00 -9.92 1.48
CA THR A 270 18.15 -10.23 2.32
C THR A 270 17.86 -9.95 3.79
N VAL A 271 18.61 -10.58 4.69
CA VAL A 271 18.52 -10.31 6.14
C VAL A 271 18.68 -8.81 6.44
N GLY A 272 19.62 -8.13 5.78
CA GLY A 272 19.86 -6.69 5.98
C GLY A 272 18.69 -5.83 5.54
N GLU A 273 17.94 -6.22 4.51
CA GLU A 273 16.73 -5.52 4.07
C GLU A 273 15.59 -5.71 5.05
N ILE A 274 15.43 -6.92 5.58
CA ILE A 274 14.45 -7.23 6.63
C ILE A 274 14.78 -6.43 7.90
N ALA A 275 16.05 -6.42 8.34
CA ALA A 275 16.51 -5.63 9.46
C ALA A 275 16.20 -4.14 9.26
N THR A 276 16.52 -3.57 8.09
CA THR A 276 16.15 -2.18 7.75
C THR A 276 14.63 -1.94 7.82
N GLY A 277 13.82 -2.95 7.53
CA GLY A 277 12.38 -2.89 7.71
C GLY A 277 11.96 -2.81 9.18
N TYR A 278 12.61 -3.55 10.06
CA TYR A 278 12.36 -3.50 11.50
C TYR A 278 12.92 -2.23 12.16
N ASP A 279 14.01 -1.63 11.65
CA ASP A 279 14.55 -0.34 12.11
C ASP A 279 13.48 0.77 12.07
N LEU A 280 12.51 0.69 11.15
CA LEU A 280 11.37 1.63 11.10
C LEU A 280 10.41 1.47 12.29
N LEU A 281 10.51 0.38 13.04
CA LEU A 281 9.74 0.11 14.25
C LEU A 281 10.56 0.33 15.53
N GLU A 282 11.83 0.75 15.43
CA GLU A 282 12.75 0.87 16.56
C GLU A 282 12.41 2.05 17.48
N ASP A 283 11.97 3.17 16.92
CA ASP A 283 11.71 4.40 17.67
C ASP A 283 10.34 4.35 18.38
N ALA A 284 10.37 4.21 19.70
CA ALA A 284 9.18 4.16 20.56
C ALA A 284 8.41 5.48 20.63
N ASP A 285 9.06 6.62 20.31
CA ASP A 285 8.42 7.93 20.37
C ASP A 285 7.53 8.18 19.14
N THR A 286 7.83 7.52 18.01
CA THR A 286 7.12 7.71 16.75
C THR A 286 6.20 6.54 16.38
N VAL A 287 6.55 5.31 16.79
CA VAL A 287 5.80 4.11 16.44
C VAL A 287 5.41 3.32 17.68
N ASP A 288 4.12 3.27 17.97
CA ASP A 288 3.57 2.46 19.06
C ASP A 288 3.42 0.99 18.61
N VAL A 289 4.20 0.08 19.23
CA VAL A 289 4.19 -1.37 19.01
C VAL A 289 4.48 -2.07 20.31
N ASN A 290 3.71 -3.13 20.63
CA ASN A 290 3.89 -3.92 21.84
C ASN A 290 4.46 -5.33 21.56
N LEU A 291 4.20 -5.87 20.36
CA LEU A 291 4.56 -7.23 19.97
C LEU A 291 5.27 -7.16 18.62
N LEU A 292 6.49 -7.68 18.53
CA LEU A 292 7.23 -7.82 17.28
C LEU A 292 7.29 -9.30 16.90
N PHE A 293 6.98 -9.61 15.66
CA PHE A 293 7.00 -10.98 15.13
C PHE A 293 8.16 -11.15 14.17
N ALA A 294 8.96 -12.18 14.39
CA ALA A 294 10.08 -12.49 13.49
C ALA A 294 9.58 -12.90 12.09
N THR A 295 10.28 -12.43 11.09
CA THR A 295 10.04 -12.82 9.69
C THR A 295 10.45 -14.29 9.51
N PRO A 296 9.61 -15.13 8.89
CA PRO A 296 9.94 -16.52 8.64
C PRO A 296 10.96 -16.63 7.50
N ASP A 297 12.24 -16.71 7.85
CA ASP A 297 13.34 -16.89 6.92
C ASP A 297 14.28 -17.97 7.42
N ALA A 298 14.46 -19.03 6.62
CA ALA A 298 15.33 -20.15 6.97
C ALA A 298 16.82 -19.79 7.00
N ASN A 299 17.24 -18.88 6.09
CA ASN A 299 18.67 -18.58 5.90
C ASN A 299 19.20 -17.47 6.81
N GLY A 300 18.32 -16.76 7.50
CA GLY A 300 18.67 -15.59 8.29
C GLY A 300 17.99 -15.49 9.64
N ALA A 301 17.32 -16.54 10.09
CA ALA A 301 16.48 -16.51 11.29
C ALA A 301 17.23 -16.05 12.54
N GLU A 302 18.49 -16.52 12.76
CA GLU A 302 19.31 -16.12 13.91
C GLU A 302 19.65 -14.61 13.85
N ALA A 303 20.05 -14.11 12.70
CA ALA A 303 20.40 -12.69 12.55
C ALA A 303 19.19 -11.76 12.67
N ILE A 304 18.01 -12.17 12.12
CA ILE A 304 16.76 -11.45 12.30
C ILE A 304 16.33 -11.48 13.77
N ALA A 305 16.52 -12.61 14.46
CA ALA A 305 16.22 -12.75 15.88
C ALA A 305 17.08 -11.83 16.74
N GLU A 306 18.38 -11.76 16.46
CA GLU A 306 19.32 -10.85 17.17
C GLU A 306 18.99 -9.37 16.92
N ASP A 307 18.58 -9.03 15.70
CA ASP A 307 18.13 -7.68 15.37
C ASP A 307 16.88 -7.29 16.18
N LEU A 308 15.86 -8.15 16.20
CA LEU A 308 14.67 -7.96 17.02
C LEU A 308 14.98 -7.87 18.51
N ILE A 309 15.92 -8.69 19.03
CA ILE A 309 16.37 -8.64 20.42
C ILE A 309 17.04 -7.28 20.70
N SER A 310 17.82 -6.75 19.77
CA SER A 310 18.42 -5.42 19.89
C SER A 310 17.35 -4.34 20.02
N ILE A 311 16.35 -4.35 19.11
CA ILE A 311 15.24 -3.39 19.11
C ILE A 311 14.44 -3.45 20.42
N VAL A 312 14.02 -4.64 20.89
CA VAL A 312 13.24 -4.73 22.13
C VAL A 312 14.05 -4.38 23.38
N ASN A 313 15.35 -4.64 23.39
CA ASN A 313 16.22 -4.22 24.47
C ASN A 313 16.43 -2.71 24.52
N LEU A 314 16.40 -2.03 23.38
CA LEU A 314 16.42 -0.57 23.29
C LEU A 314 15.07 0.02 23.73
N ARG A 315 13.98 -0.46 23.16
CA ARG A 315 12.61 0.04 23.41
C ARG A 315 12.13 -0.24 24.84
N LYS A 316 12.19 -1.48 25.29
CA LYS A 316 11.71 -1.97 26.61
C LYS A 316 10.20 -1.85 26.85
N ASP A 317 9.43 -1.46 25.87
CA ASP A 317 7.97 -1.32 25.86
C ASP A 317 7.29 -2.39 25.02
N CYS A 318 8.05 -3.25 24.35
CA CYS A 318 7.57 -4.31 23.48
C CYS A 318 8.28 -5.64 23.73
N MET A 319 7.70 -6.72 23.18
CA MET A 319 8.23 -8.08 23.28
C MET A 319 8.38 -8.70 21.89
N ALA A 320 9.52 -9.34 21.62
CA ALA A 320 9.77 -10.07 20.38
C ALA A 320 9.34 -11.53 20.50
N PHE A 321 8.71 -12.05 19.44
CA PHE A 321 8.38 -13.45 19.24
C PHE A 321 9.25 -14.01 18.14
N ILE A 322 10.13 -14.92 18.50
CA ILE A 322 11.18 -15.47 17.67
C ILE A 322 10.95 -16.96 17.49
N SER A 323 11.21 -17.47 16.31
CA SER A 323 11.15 -18.92 16.02
C SER A 323 12.41 -19.38 15.32
N PRO A 324 12.90 -20.60 15.62
CA PRO A 324 13.99 -21.19 14.86
C PRO A 324 13.55 -21.46 13.41
N PRO A 325 14.51 -21.66 12.49
CA PRO A 325 14.21 -22.09 11.13
C PRO A 325 13.31 -23.34 11.12
N ILE A 326 12.42 -23.44 10.15
CA ILE A 326 11.50 -24.58 10.08
C ILE A 326 12.25 -25.91 9.89
N GLU A 327 13.39 -25.89 9.25
CA GLU A 327 14.26 -27.04 9.04
C GLU A 327 14.83 -27.63 10.33
N ASP A 328 14.97 -26.82 11.37
CA ASP A 328 15.40 -27.24 12.70
C ASP A 328 14.30 -27.96 13.47
N THR A 329 13.05 -27.84 13.02
CA THR A 329 11.88 -28.43 13.69
C THR A 329 11.26 -29.53 12.84
N VAL A 330 10.96 -29.25 11.56
CA VAL A 330 10.26 -30.15 10.64
C VAL A 330 11.26 -30.80 9.69
N GLY A 331 11.37 -32.12 9.78
CA GLY A 331 12.29 -32.88 8.93
C GLY A 331 13.72 -33.03 9.48
N SER A 332 14.08 -32.36 10.56
CA SER A 332 15.35 -32.57 11.26
C SER A 332 15.40 -33.96 11.89
N SER A 333 16.57 -34.59 11.88
CA SER A 333 16.84 -35.83 12.63
C SER A 333 17.10 -35.61 14.13
N THR A 334 17.39 -34.34 14.53
CA THR A 334 17.76 -33.95 15.89
C THR A 334 17.04 -32.64 16.34
N PRO A 335 15.71 -32.54 16.20
CA PRO A 335 15.00 -31.25 16.34
C PRO A 335 15.20 -30.61 17.71
N ALA A 336 15.24 -31.40 18.79
CA ALA A 336 15.47 -30.85 20.13
C ALA A 336 16.87 -30.27 20.32
N ALA A 337 17.88 -30.83 19.66
CA ALA A 337 19.26 -30.33 19.73
C ALA A 337 19.42 -29.09 18.84
N ASP A 338 18.79 -29.05 17.67
CA ASP A 338 18.88 -27.95 16.71
C ASP A 338 18.17 -26.71 17.26
N VAL A 339 16.94 -26.85 17.76
CA VAL A 339 16.21 -25.78 18.46
C VAL A 339 16.96 -25.24 19.67
N LYS A 340 17.59 -26.16 20.46
CA LYS A 340 18.41 -25.74 21.59
C LYS A 340 19.63 -24.96 21.13
N ALA A 341 20.31 -25.39 20.05
CA ALA A 341 21.48 -24.71 19.52
C ALA A 341 21.12 -23.29 19.04
N PHE A 342 19.98 -23.13 18.32
CA PHE A 342 19.46 -21.84 17.93
C PHE A 342 19.21 -20.93 19.15
N ALA A 343 18.47 -21.43 20.16
CA ALA A 343 18.16 -20.66 21.35
C ALA A 343 19.41 -20.31 22.20
N ASP A 344 20.40 -21.22 22.29
CA ASP A 344 21.66 -20.96 23.00
C ASP A 344 22.56 -19.94 22.27
N GLY A 345 22.39 -19.77 20.96
CA GLY A 345 23.10 -18.76 20.14
C GLY A 345 22.60 -17.35 20.33
N LEU A 346 21.35 -17.19 20.80
CA LEU A 346 20.74 -15.87 20.93
C LEU A 346 21.17 -15.10 22.19
N THR A 347 21.23 -13.78 22.06
CA THR A 347 21.45 -12.87 23.19
C THR A 347 20.34 -12.99 24.23
N SER A 348 20.69 -13.30 25.47
CA SER A 348 19.72 -13.49 26.57
C SER A 348 19.04 -12.17 26.93
N THR A 349 17.71 -12.18 26.91
CA THR A 349 16.87 -11.05 27.27
C THR A 349 15.56 -11.51 27.94
N SER A 350 14.92 -10.63 28.71
CA SER A 350 13.56 -10.84 29.23
C SER A 350 12.48 -10.29 28.28
N TYR A 351 12.86 -9.66 27.18
CA TYR A 351 11.97 -9.02 26.22
C TYR A 351 11.73 -9.86 24.95
N ALA A 352 12.21 -11.09 24.91
CA ALA A 352 11.94 -12.00 23.77
C ALA A 352 11.47 -13.37 24.26
N SER A 353 10.64 -14.00 23.46
CA SER A 353 10.21 -15.39 23.62
C SER A 353 10.57 -16.19 22.38
N CYS A 354 11.21 -17.36 22.59
CA CYS A 354 11.50 -18.29 21.50
C CYS A 354 10.49 -19.43 21.53
N ASP A 355 9.76 -19.63 20.41
CA ASP A 355 8.81 -20.73 20.22
C ASP A 355 9.21 -21.57 19.03
N SER A 356 9.23 -22.89 19.21
CA SER A 356 9.64 -23.88 18.19
C SER A 356 8.47 -24.60 17.52
N THR A 357 7.24 -24.14 17.72
CA THR A 357 6.05 -24.80 17.19
C THR A 357 5.84 -24.45 15.71
N ALA A 358 5.94 -25.43 14.82
CA ALA A 358 5.50 -25.28 13.44
C ALA A 358 3.99 -25.50 13.32
N VAL A 359 3.32 -24.63 12.59
CA VAL A 359 1.86 -24.69 12.37
C VAL A 359 1.57 -24.90 10.89
N TYR A 360 0.71 -25.85 10.59
CA TYR A 360 0.19 -26.09 9.25
C TYR A 360 -1.01 -25.19 9.01
N VAL A 361 -0.90 -24.23 8.09
CA VAL A 361 -1.92 -23.20 7.85
C VAL A 361 -2.49 -23.35 6.45
N TYR A 362 -3.83 -23.27 6.35
CA TYR A 362 -4.54 -23.25 5.08
C TYR A 362 -4.50 -21.84 4.48
N ASP A 363 -3.97 -21.75 3.26
CA ASP A 363 -4.01 -20.54 2.44
C ASP A 363 -5.30 -20.55 1.62
N LYS A 364 -6.26 -19.73 2.06
CA LYS A 364 -7.56 -19.61 1.41
C LYS A 364 -7.54 -18.88 0.05
N TYR A 365 -6.45 -18.16 -0.24
CA TYR A 365 -6.30 -17.41 -1.49
C TYR A 365 -5.87 -18.31 -2.65
N ASN A 366 -5.01 -19.29 -2.33
CA ASN A 366 -4.48 -20.23 -3.32
C ASN A 366 -5.08 -21.64 -3.21
N ASP A 367 -6.00 -21.88 -2.25
CA ASP A 367 -6.64 -23.18 -1.98
C ASP A 367 -5.63 -24.30 -1.73
N VAL A 368 -4.59 -24.02 -0.93
CA VAL A 368 -3.50 -24.94 -0.58
C VAL A 368 -3.18 -24.89 0.93
N TYR A 369 -2.49 -25.95 1.40
CA TYR A 369 -1.95 -26.00 2.75
C TYR A 369 -0.44 -25.83 2.72
#